data_10dd51995241e59c716441bd2265e0a1
#
_entry.id   10dd51995241e59c716441bd2265e0a1
#
_cell.length_a   1.000
_cell.length_b   1.000
_cell.length_c   1.000
_cell.angle_alpha   90.00
_cell.angle_beta   90.00
_cell.angle_gamma   90.00
#
_symmetry.space_group_name_H-M   'P 1'
#
loop_
_entity.id
_entity.type
_entity.pdbx_description
1 polymer ?
#
loop_
_entity_poly.entity_id
_entity_poly.type
_entity_poly.pdbx_seq_one_letter_code
_entity_poly.pdbx_strand_id
1 'polypeptide(L)'
;MTGASSDPCSDTFAGRTPGSEIETKGVKNAINAKLGQWDVFLSLHAYGQYWMTPWGYTSTLPTDYNDLKSISQIGVNALKAVNGKFKNENVKPNRRFNYLKNHI
;
A
#
# COMPACT_ATOMS: atom_id res chain seq x y z
N MET A 1 5.53 -0.55 17.09
CA MET A 1 5.22 -0.13 15.70
C MET A 1 4.88 -1.38 14.92
N THR A 2 3.78 -1.43 14.17
CA THR A 2 3.40 -2.64 13.43
C THR A 2 4.04 -2.61 12.04
N GLY A 3 4.87 -3.62 11.72
CA GLY A 3 5.54 -3.73 10.42
C GLY A 3 6.78 -2.87 10.23
N ALA A 4 7.31 -2.27 11.29
CA ALA A 4 8.52 -1.46 11.24
C ALA A 4 9.41 -1.71 12.47
N SER A 5 10.72 -1.53 12.31
CA SER A 5 11.74 -1.67 13.35
C SER A 5 12.27 -0.30 13.79
N SER A 6 12.67 -0.21 15.05
CA SER A 6 13.45 0.93 15.57
C SER A 6 14.97 0.71 15.49
N ASP A 7 15.40 -0.48 15.08
CA ASP A 7 16.81 -0.80 14.91
C ASP A 7 17.31 -0.26 13.56
N PRO A 8 18.34 0.63 13.55
CA PRO A 8 18.90 1.18 12.32
C PRO A 8 19.53 0.14 11.38
N CYS A 9 19.87 -1.04 11.87
CA CYS A 9 20.42 -2.13 11.07
C CYS A 9 19.36 -3.09 10.50
N SER A 10 18.10 -2.84 10.77
CA SER A 10 16.99 -3.65 10.26
C SER A 10 16.55 -3.20 8.88
N ASP A 11 16.28 -4.13 7.97
CA ASP A 11 15.70 -3.87 6.64
C ASP A 11 14.33 -3.16 6.71
N THR A 12 13.66 -3.22 7.85
CA THR A 12 12.39 -2.55 8.11
C THR A 12 12.54 -1.32 9.01
N PHE A 13 13.72 -0.73 9.08
CA PHE A 13 13.96 0.47 9.90
C PHE A 13 13.03 1.62 9.49
N ALA A 14 12.31 2.16 10.44
CA ALA A 14 11.31 3.21 10.22
C ALA A 14 11.87 4.62 10.03
N GLY A 15 13.19 4.78 10.14
CA GLY A 15 13.84 6.08 10.28
C GLY A 15 13.85 6.58 11.72
N ARG A 16 14.62 7.63 11.99
CA ARG A 16 14.80 8.20 13.35
C ARG A 16 13.53 8.88 13.86
N THR A 17 12.81 9.50 12.95
CA THR A 17 11.52 10.16 13.22
C THR A 17 10.59 9.98 12.03
N PRO A 18 9.26 10.16 12.19
CA PRO A 18 8.34 10.05 11.07
C PRO A 18 8.73 10.96 9.90
N GLY A 19 8.98 10.33 8.74
CA GLY A 19 9.39 11.05 7.53
C GLY A 19 10.82 11.60 7.55
N SER A 20 11.74 11.05 8.38
CA SER A 20 13.14 11.47 8.44
C SER A 20 13.92 11.16 7.17
N GLU A 21 13.58 10.09 6.49
CA GLU A 21 14.30 9.61 5.32
C GLU A 21 14.05 10.50 4.10
N ILE A 22 15.09 10.72 3.31
CA ILE A 22 15.04 11.68 2.19
C ILE A 22 14.07 11.25 1.11
N GLU A 23 13.95 9.96 0.86
CA GLU A 23 13.02 9.37 -0.10
C GLU A 23 11.58 9.61 0.33
N THR A 24 11.29 9.38 1.61
CA THR A 24 9.97 9.64 2.20
C THR A 24 9.62 11.13 2.13
N LYS A 25 10.59 12.01 2.43
CA LYS A 25 10.41 13.47 2.29
C LYS A 25 10.10 13.88 0.86
N GLY A 26 10.83 13.31 -0.10
CA GLY A 26 10.62 13.58 -1.53
C GLY A 26 9.20 13.27 -1.96
N VAL A 27 8.72 12.06 -1.67
CA VAL A 27 7.35 11.62 -1.99
C VAL A 27 6.31 12.48 -1.26
N LYS A 28 6.49 12.70 0.05
CA LYS A 28 5.59 13.54 0.84
C LYS A 28 5.48 14.97 0.28
N ASN A 29 6.61 15.58 -0.07
CA ASN A 29 6.63 16.93 -0.62
C ASN A 29 5.93 16.99 -1.99
N ALA A 30 6.17 16.00 -2.86
CA ALA A 30 5.50 15.92 -4.16
C ALA A 30 3.97 15.79 -4.01
N ILE A 31 3.51 14.95 -3.09
CA ILE A 31 2.08 14.80 -2.81
C ILE A 31 1.50 16.10 -2.24
N ASN A 32 2.15 16.70 -1.26
CA ASN A 32 1.66 17.91 -0.60
C ASN A 32 1.63 19.12 -1.53
N ALA A 33 2.56 19.21 -2.49
CA ALA A 33 2.60 20.29 -3.46
C ALA A 33 1.36 20.34 -4.37
N LYS A 34 0.61 19.25 -4.46
CA LYS A 34 -0.60 19.11 -5.29
C LYS A 34 -1.80 18.61 -4.48
N LEU A 35 -1.88 18.94 -3.21
CA LEU A 35 -3.01 18.58 -2.36
C LEU A 35 -4.33 19.05 -2.97
N GLY A 36 -5.34 18.18 -3.00
CA GLY A 36 -6.63 18.44 -3.62
C GLY A 36 -6.69 18.31 -5.15
N GLN A 37 -5.56 17.94 -5.79
CA GLN A 37 -5.48 17.71 -7.23
C GLN A 37 -5.24 16.22 -7.59
N TRP A 38 -5.21 15.35 -6.58
CA TRP A 38 -5.00 13.93 -6.77
C TRP A 38 -6.32 13.19 -6.81
N ASP A 39 -6.59 12.49 -7.89
CA ASP A 39 -7.72 11.57 -7.98
C ASP A 39 -7.33 10.17 -7.49
N VAL A 40 -6.08 9.73 -7.76
CA VAL A 40 -5.61 8.39 -7.42
C VAL A 40 -4.13 8.42 -7.07
N PHE A 41 -3.75 7.63 -6.06
CA PHE A 41 -2.36 7.31 -5.75
C PHE A 41 -2.18 5.79 -5.74
N LEU A 42 -1.28 5.27 -6.59
CA LEU A 42 -0.94 3.85 -6.67
C LEU A 42 0.54 3.64 -6.38
N SER A 43 0.85 2.63 -5.55
CA SER A 43 2.20 2.16 -5.31
C SER A 43 2.33 0.73 -5.82
N LEU A 44 3.30 0.51 -6.73
CA LEU A 44 3.55 -0.80 -7.32
C LEU A 44 4.63 -1.54 -6.55
N HIS A 45 4.36 -2.79 -6.19
CA HIS A 45 5.28 -3.66 -5.46
C HIS A 45 5.47 -4.99 -6.19
N ALA A 46 6.64 -5.58 -6.09
CA ALA A 46 6.90 -6.97 -6.40
C ALA A 46 7.01 -7.73 -5.06
N TYR A 47 6.51 -8.93 -4.99
CA TYR A 47 5.71 -9.73 -5.92
C TYR A 47 4.38 -10.12 -5.26
N GLY A 48 3.39 -10.69 -6.01
CA GLY A 48 2.20 -11.27 -5.36
C GLY A 48 0.92 -11.18 -6.12
N GLN A 49 0.57 -10.40 -6.99
CA GLN A 49 -0.75 -10.27 -7.64
C GLN A 49 -1.88 -9.91 -6.65
N TYR A 50 -1.60 -9.03 -5.68
CA TYR A 50 -2.59 -8.49 -4.78
C TYR A 50 -2.93 -7.05 -5.16
N TRP A 51 -4.19 -6.69 -5.06
CA TRP A 51 -4.61 -5.31 -4.99
C TRP A 51 -5.00 -4.99 -3.55
N MET A 52 -4.32 -4.05 -2.95
CA MET A 52 -4.49 -3.72 -1.53
C MET A 52 -4.95 -2.27 -1.36
N THR A 53 -5.79 -2.07 -0.37
CA THR A 53 -6.28 -0.74 0.03
C THR A 53 -5.81 -0.41 1.46
N PRO A 54 -5.78 0.85 1.88
CA PRO A 54 -5.52 1.22 3.27
C PRO A 54 -6.48 0.48 4.24
N TRP A 55 -6.06 0.24 5.48
CA TRP A 55 -4.78 0.51 6.12
C TRP A 55 -3.98 -0.78 6.30
N GLY A 56 -2.64 -0.71 6.31
CA GLY A 56 -1.78 -1.87 6.57
C GLY A 56 -1.52 -2.13 8.07
N TYR A 57 -1.71 -1.16 8.93
CA TYR A 57 -1.34 -1.20 10.35
C TYR A 57 -2.49 -1.51 11.32
N THR A 58 -3.73 -1.44 10.86
CA THR A 58 -4.94 -1.67 11.67
C THR A 58 -5.98 -2.47 10.92
N SER A 59 -6.90 -3.08 11.67
CA SER A 59 -8.09 -3.74 11.11
C SER A 59 -9.27 -2.79 10.89
N THR A 60 -9.17 -1.56 11.37
CA THR A 60 -10.17 -0.52 11.14
C THR A 60 -10.14 -0.12 9.66
N LEU A 61 -11.30 -0.10 9.03
CA LEU A 61 -11.42 0.33 7.64
C LEU A 61 -11.47 1.87 7.56
N PRO A 62 -10.92 2.48 6.50
CA PRO A 62 -11.12 3.91 6.25
C PRO A 62 -12.60 4.21 5.96
N THR A 63 -13.01 5.43 6.15
CA THR A 63 -14.41 5.86 5.99
C THR A 63 -14.92 5.71 4.55
N ASP A 64 -14.03 5.86 3.59
CA ASP A 64 -14.24 5.73 2.14
C ASP A 64 -13.93 4.32 1.59
N TYR A 65 -13.87 3.32 2.47
CA TYR A 65 -13.49 1.95 2.07
C TYR A 65 -14.33 1.37 0.94
N ASN A 66 -15.63 1.64 0.92
CA ASN A 66 -16.52 1.14 -0.12
C ASN A 66 -16.18 1.71 -1.51
N ASP A 67 -15.83 2.98 -1.57
CA ASP A 67 -15.39 3.64 -2.80
C ASP A 67 -14.05 3.09 -3.25
N LEU A 68 -13.08 2.99 -2.34
CA LEU A 68 -11.78 2.36 -2.59
C LEU A 68 -11.93 0.94 -3.13
N LYS A 69 -12.81 0.14 -2.53
CA LYS A 69 -13.09 -1.24 -2.96
C LYS A 69 -13.68 -1.29 -4.37
N SER A 70 -14.63 -0.42 -4.66
CA SER A 70 -15.31 -0.36 -5.96
C SER A 70 -14.34 0.00 -7.08
N ILE A 71 -13.55 1.06 -6.90
CA ILE A 71 -12.53 1.51 -7.86
C ILE A 71 -11.45 0.44 -8.04
N SER A 72 -11.00 -0.16 -6.95
CA SER A 72 -10.01 -1.23 -6.98
C SER A 72 -10.50 -2.45 -7.75
N GLN A 73 -11.78 -2.81 -7.62
CA GLN A 73 -12.36 -3.92 -8.36
C GLN A 73 -12.40 -3.65 -9.87
N ILE A 74 -12.65 -2.41 -10.28
CA ILE A 74 -12.56 -2.00 -11.70
C ILE A 74 -11.13 -2.18 -12.21
N GLY A 75 -10.12 -1.71 -11.45
CA GLY A 75 -8.71 -1.89 -11.79
C GLY A 75 -8.30 -3.35 -11.91
N VAL A 76 -8.68 -4.19 -10.96
CA VAL A 76 -8.43 -5.64 -10.98
C VAL A 76 -9.06 -6.30 -12.21
N ASN A 77 -10.30 -5.96 -12.53
CA ASN A 77 -10.99 -6.50 -13.70
C ASN A 77 -10.30 -6.09 -15.01
N ALA A 78 -9.85 -4.84 -15.11
CA ALA A 78 -9.09 -4.36 -16.27
C ALA A 78 -7.74 -5.10 -16.43
N LEU A 79 -6.99 -5.30 -15.34
CA LEU A 79 -5.75 -6.08 -15.37
C LEU A 79 -5.99 -7.54 -15.77
N LYS A 80 -7.06 -8.15 -15.27
CA LYS A 80 -7.45 -9.51 -15.64
C LYS A 80 -7.79 -9.63 -17.12
N ALA A 81 -8.45 -8.64 -17.69
CA ALA A 81 -8.79 -8.61 -19.11
C ALA A 81 -7.55 -8.56 -20.02
N VAL A 82 -6.49 -7.83 -19.59
CA VAL A 82 -5.24 -7.72 -20.37
C VAL A 82 -4.37 -8.96 -20.24
N ASN A 83 -4.19 -9.48 -19.02
CA ASN A 83 -3.18 -10.51 -18.75
C ASN A 83 -3.74 -11.93 -18.55
N GLY A 84 -5.04 -12.09 -18.40
CA GLY A 84 -5.72 -13.39 -18.21
C GLY A 84 -5.36 -14.15 -16.92
N LYS A 85 -4.34 -13.69 -16.17
CA LYS A 85 -3.68 -14.45 -15.10
C LYS A 85 -3.79 -13.84 -13.71
N PHE A 86 -4.53 -12.76 -13.55
CA PHE A 86 -4.69 -12.15 -12.23
C PHE A 86 -5.55 -13.06 -11.34
N LYS A 87 -4.90 -13.88 -10.52
CA LYS A 87 -5.55 -14.95 -9.76
C LYS A 87 -6.34 -14.48 -8.54
N ASN A 88 -6.06 -13.28 -8.04
CA ASN A 88 -6.69 -12.81 -6.82
C ASN A 88 -7.84 -11.85 -7.11
N GLU A 89 -9.04 -12.38 -7.06
CA GLU A 89 -10.30 -11.65 -7.22
C GLU A 89 -10.63 -10.74 -6.02
N ASN A 90 -9.73 -10.66 -5.06
CA ASN A 90 -9.99 -10.00 -3.80
C ASN A 90 -9.19 -8.71 -3.67
N VAL A 91 -9.89 -7.60 -3.85
CA VAL A 91 -9.50 -6.35 -3.20
C VAL A 91 -9.52 -6.61 -1.69
N LYS A 92 -8.35 -6.68 -1.09
CA LYS A 92 -8.23 -6.91 0.36
C LYS A 92 -7.91 -5.58 1.03
N PRO A 93 -8.62 -5.22 2.10
CA PRO A 93 -8.05 -4.27 3.04
C PRO A 93 -6.71 -4.86 3.46
N ASN A 94 -5.67 -4.06 3.48
CA ASN A 94 -4.30 -4.47 3.82
C ASN A 94 -4.22 -4.87 5.30
N ARG A 95 -4.89 -5.96 5.65
CA ARG A 95 -4.91 -6.49 7.01
C ARG A 95 -3.61 -7.23 7.26
N ARG A 96 -2.62 -6.53 7.82
CA ARG A 96 -1.31 -7.03 8.27
C ARG A 96 -0.36 -7.47 7.13
N PHE A 97 0.75 -6.82 7.06
CA PHE A 97 1.99 -7.31 6.48
C PHE A 97 2.54 -8.53 7.28
N ASN A 98 1.73 -9.56 7.44
CA ASN A 98 2.23 -10.84 7.97
C ASN A 98 2.86 -11.68 6.86
N TYR A 99 2.93 -11.17 5.63
CA TYR A 99 3.41 -11.94 4.48
C TYR A 99 4.94 -12.03 4.39
N LEU A 100 5.66 -11.09 4.99
CA LEU A 100 7.13 -11.09 4.96
C LEU A 100 7.77 -12.06 5.96
N LYS A 101 7.00 -12.66 6.88
CA LYS A 101 7.57 -13.59 7.88
C LYS A 101 7.75 -15.03 7.41
N ASN A 102 7.18 -15.43 6.28
CA ASN A 102 7.15 -16.83 5.87
C ASN A 102 7.88 -17.14 4.56
N HIS A 103 8.60 -16.18 3.96
CA HIS A 103 9.26 -16.40 2.67
C HIS A 103 10.62 -15.67 2.54
N ILE A 104 11.34 -15.51 3.65
CA ILE A 104 12.79 -15.23 3.66
C ILE A 104 13.47 -16.41 4.33
#